data_38eed02468bb760105e01eae8b47b249
#
_entry.id   38eed02468bb760105e01eae8b47b249
#
_cell.length_a   1.000
_cell.length_b   1.000
_cell.length_c   1.000
_cell.angle_alpha   90.00
_cell.angle_beta   90.00
_cell.angle_gamma   90.00
#
_symmetry.space_group_name_H-M   'P 1'
#
loop_
_entity.id
_entity.type
_entity.pdbx_description
1 polymer ?
#
loop_
_entity_poly.entity_id
_entity_poly.type
_entity_poly.pdbx_seq_one_letter_code
_entity_poly.pdbx_strand_id
1 'polypeptide(L)' 'MKVKVPKKEEVQVLIQRITPAELLQRLKPFEQQYGLSSPEFFEKFKAGTIEETRETVDWFILYETYLQIIGRENHASET' A
#
# COMPACT_ATOMS: atom_id res chain seq x y z
N MET A 1 -21.75 -25.57 11.33
CA MET A 1 -21.05 -25.24 10.12
C MET A 1 -19.75 -24.50 10.33
N LYS A 2 -18.76 -24.91 9.62
CA LYS A 2 -17.49 -24.34 9.82
C LYS A 2 -17.29 -23.05 9.09
N VAL A 3 -16.75 -22.08 9.76
CA VAL A 3 -16.38 -20.84 9.09
C VAL A 3 -15.08 -21.08 8.38
N LYS A 4 -15.03 -20.73 7.12
CA LYS A 4 -13.83 -20.90 6.38
C LYS A 4 -12.87 -19.81 6.69
N VAL A 5 -11.75 -20.17 7.23
CA VAL A 5 -10.68 -19.23 7.50
C VAL A 5 -9.69 -19.30 6.36
N PRO A 6 -9.35 -18.19 5.72
CA PRO A 6 -8.42 -18.24 4.59
C PRO A 6 -7.07 -18.74 5.04
N LYS A 7 -6.49 -19.59 4.24
CA LYS A 7 -5.16 -20.06 4.52
C LYS A 7 -4.17 -19.00 4.14
N LYS A 8 -2.96 -19.11 4.69
CA LYS A 8 -1.93 -18.15 4.37
C LYS A 8 -1.67 -18.09 2.88
N GLU A 9 -1.76 -19.21 2.24
CA GLU A 9 -1.53 -19.26 0.80
C GLU A 9 -2.57 -18.46 0.04
N GLU A 10 -3.81 -18.53 0.49
CA GLU A 10 -4.86 -17.79 -0.16
C GLU A 10 -4.66 -16.29 0.00
N VAL A 11 -4.23 -15.88 1.20
CA VAL A 11 -3.98 -14.48 1.44
C VAL A 11 -2.85 -13.98 0.57
N GLN A 12 -1.80 -14.76 0.44
CA GLN A 12 -0.68 -14.38 -0.40
C GLN A 12 -1.07 -14.27 -1.86
N VAL A 13 -1.92 -15.18 -2.32
CA VAL A 13 -2.39 -15.13 -3.69
C VAL A 13 -3.18 -13.85 -3.94
N LEU A 14 -4.04 -13.48 -2.98
CA LEU A 14 -4.80 -12.27 -3.11
C LEU A 14 -3.91 -11.04 -3.18
N ILE A 15 -2.88 -11.01 -2.35
CA ILE A 15 -1.95 -9.90 -2.35
C ILE A 15 -1.22 -9.81 -3.68
N GLN A 16 -0.83 -10.95 -4.21
CA GLN A 16 -0.09 -10.97 -5.47
C GLN A 16 -0.94 -10.52 -6.64
N ARG A 17 -2.26 -10.63 -6.52
CA ARG A 17 -3.15 -10.21 -7.59
C ARG A 17 -3.40 -8.72 -7.62
N ILE A 18 -3.04 -8.02 -6.58
CA ILE A 18 -3.22 -6.57 -6.55
C ILE A 18 -2.18 -5.94 -7.45
N THR A 19 -2.65 -5.16 -8.42
CA THR A 19 -1.76 -4.50 -9.37
C THR A 19 -1.36 -3.14 -8.83
N PRO A 20 -0.24 -2.60 -9.31
CA PRO A 20 0.14 -1.24 -8.91
C PRO A 20 -0.93 -0.21 -9.26
N ALA A 21 -1.60 -0.38 -10.40
CA ALA A 21 -2.64 0.57 -10.78
C ALA A 21 -3.78 0.56 -9.79
N GLU A 22 -4.13 -0.60 -9.28
CA GLU A 22 -5.19 -0.71 -8.31
C GLU A 22 -4.81 -0.04 -7.00
N LEU A 23 -3.57 -0.20 -6.59
CA LEU A 23 -3.08 0.46 -5.38
C LEU A 23 -3.10 1.97 -5.54
N LEU A 24 -2.71 2.46 -6.71
CA LEU A 24 -2.75 3.90 -6.96
C LEU A 24 -4.16 4.43 -6.84
N GLN A 25 -5.15 3.67 -7.30
CA GLN A 25 -6.54 4.10 -7.16
C GLN A 25 -6.96 4.15 -5.70
N ARG A 26 -6.46 3.24 -4.90
CA ARG A 26 -6.79 3.24 -3.48
C ARG A 26 -6.11 4.37 -2.73
N LEU A 27 -4.98 4.85 -3.24
CA LEU A 27 -4.28 5.96 -2.62
C LEU A 27 -4.92 7.32 -2.92
N LYS A 28 -5.65 7.42 -4.01
CA LYS A 28 -6.23 8.69 -4.41
C LYS A 28 -7.12 9.34 -3.37
N PRO A 29 -8.05 8.61 -2.74
CA PRO A 29 -8.90 9.25 -1.73
C PRO A 29 -8.10 9.90 -0.62
N PHE A 30 -7.03 9.24 -0.19
CA PHE A 30 -6.18 9.81 0.84
C PHE A 30 -5.50 11.07 0.34
N GLU A 31 -4.99 11.02 -0.88
CA GLU A 31 -4.28 12.17 -1.44
C GLU A 31 -5.21 13.36 -1.55
N GLN A 32 -6.44 13.11 -1.96
CA GLN A 32 -7.41 14.19 -2.09
C GLN A 32 -7.83 14.73 -0.75
N GLN A 33 -8.00 13.86 0.21
CA GLN A 33 -8.46 14.27 1.53
C GLN A 33 -7.41 15.10 2.25
N TYR A 34 -6.16 14.77 2.11
CA TYR A 34 -5.09 15.44 2.84
C TYR A 34 -4.36 16.48 2.00
N GLY A 35 -4.64 16.55 0.71
CA GLY A 35 -3.97 17.52 -0.14
C GLY A 35 -2.50 17.27 -0.32
N LEU A 36 -2.08 16.02 -0.23
CA LEU A 36 -0.68 15.64 -0.37
C LEU A 36 -0.58 14.47 -1.35
N SER A 37 0.51 14.43 -2.10
CA SER A 37 0.80 13.24 -2.86
C SER A 37 1.29 12.14 -1.92
N SER A 38 1.17 10.89 -2.35
CA SER A 38 1.62 9.79 -1.50
C SER A 38 3.12 9.82 -1.23
N PRO A 39 3.98 10.15 -2.22
CA PRO A 39 5.40 10.27 -1.89
C PRO A 39 5.68 11.36 -0.84
N GLU A 40 5.00 12.49 -0.95
CA GLU A 40 5.16 13.54 0.04
C GLU A 40 4.70 13.11 1.41
N PHE A 41 3.54 12.49 1.44
CA PHE A 41 3.00 11.99 2.69
C PHE A 41 3.94 10.97 3.32
N PHE A 42 4.47 10.08 2.50
CA PHE A 42 5.32 9.01 2.98
C PHE A 42 6.56 9.57 3.68
N GLU A 43 7.17 10.59 3.10
CA GLU A 43 8.32 11.22 3.71
C GLU A 43 7.96 11.93 5.00
N LYS A 44 6.85 12.64 5.01
CA LYS A 44 6.42 13.35 6.22
C LYS A 44 6.04 12.38 7.32
N PHE A 45 5.44 11.26 6.96
CA PHE A 45 5.06 10.26 7.95
C PHE A 45 6.31 9.67 8.61
N LYS A 46 7.33 9.36 7.82
CA LYS A 46 8.55 8.81 8.36
C LYS A 46 9.29 9.85 9.21
N ALA A 47 9.17 11.10 8.85
CA ALA A 47 9.81 12.18 9.62
C ALA A 47 9.06 12.50 10.90
N GLY A 48 7.89 11.92 11.09
CA GLY A 48 7.11 12.17 12.30
C GLY A 48 6.36 13.48 12.30
N THR A 49 6.17 14.09 11.15
CA THR A 49 5.46 15.37 11.06
C THR A 49 3.97 15.21 10.78
N ILE A 50 3.50 13.99 10.61
CA ILE A 50 2.09 13.72 10.38
C ILE A 50 1.59 12.85 11.52
N GLU A 51 0.41 13.20 12.02
CA GLU A 51 -0.18 12.47 13.13
C GLU A 51 -0.50 11.04 12.71
N GLU A 52 -0.18 10.11 13.58
CA GLU A 52 -0.47 8.70 13.33
C GLU A 52 -1.91 8.43 13.72
N THR A 53 -2.76 8.28 12.74
CA THR A 53 -4.13 7.86 12.94
C THR A 53 -4.32 6.57 12.16
N ARG A 54 -5.46 5.94 12.36
CA ARG A 54 -5.75 4.73 11.61
C ARG A 54 -5.68 4.99 10.11
N GLU A 55 -6.19 6.14 9.69
CA GLU A 55 -6.19 6.47 8.28
C GLU A 55 -4.78 6.67 7.74
N THR A 56 -3.94 7.40 8.49
CA THR A 56 -2.60 7.64 8.00
C THR A 56 -1.76 6.38 8.03
N VAL A 57 -1.98 5.50 8.98
CA VAL A 57 -1.28 4.22 9.00
C VAL A 57 -1.71 3.37 7.81
N ASP A 58 -3.00 3.33 7.51
CA ASP A 58 -3.48 2.57 6.36
C ASP A 58 -2.87 3.12 5.07
N TRP A 59 -2.83 4.43 4.94
CA TRP A 59 -2.24 5.09 3.77
C TRP A 59 -0.77 4.72 3.64
N PHE A 60 -0.04 4.77 4.75
CA PHE A 60 1.37 4.43 4.76
C PHE A 60 1.59 2.99 4.30
N ILE A 61 0.80 2.07 4.81
CA ILE A 61 0.93 0.67 4.45
C ILE A 61 0.62 0.46 2.96
N LEU A 62 -0.41 1.10 2.46
CA LEU A 62 -0.76 0.97 1.05
C LEU A 62 0.35 1.47 0.15
N TYR A 63 0.93 2.61 0.48
CA TYR A 63 1.99 3.14 -0.34
C TYR A 63 3.25 2.31 -0.23
N GLU A 64 3.55 1.83 0.95
CA GLU A 64 4.71 0.97 1.14
C GLU A 64 4.56 -0.30 0.31
N THR A 65 3.35 -0.87 0.31
CA THR A 65 3.08 -2.05 -0.50
C THR A 65 3.28 -1.75 -1.99
N TYR A 66 2.81 -0.58 -2.41
CA TYR A 66 2.99 -0.18 -3.80
C TYR A 66 4.48 -0.11 -4.16
N LEU A 67 5.28 0.49 -3.29
CA LEU A 67 6.70 0.59 -3.55
C LEU A 67 7.37 -0.78 -3.63
N GLN A 68 6.94 -1.70 -2.78
CA GLN A 68 7.50 -3.03 -2.82
C GLN A 68 7.17 -3.75 -4.11
N ILE A 69 5.96 -3.57 -4.60
CA ILE A 69 5.54 -4.23 -5.82
C ILE A 69 6.29 -3.69 -7.02
N ILE A 70 6.37 -2.37 -7.16
CA ILE A 70 7.09 -1.81 -8.29
C ILE A 70 8.58 -2.08 -8.19
N GLY A 71 9.11 -2.15 -6.97
CA GLY A 71 10.50 -2.50 -6.79
C GLY A 71 10.80 -3.91 -7.26
N ARG A 72 9.88 -4.83 -6.98
CA ARG A 72 10.03 -6.20 -7.43
C ARG A 72 10.00 -6.29 -8.95
N GLU A 73 9.07 -5.57 -9.56
CA GLU A 73 8.97 -5.59 -11.01
C GLU A 73 10.22 -5.04 -11.66
N ASN A 74 10.72 -3.95 -11.11
CA ASN A 74 11.96 -3.38 -11.65
C ASN A 74 13.12 -4.32 -11.47
N HIS A 75 13.18 -4.96 -10.30
CA HIS A 75 14.25 -5.88 -10.02
C HIS A 75 14.21 -7.08 -10.96
N ALA A 76 13.02 -7.59 -11.21
CA ALA A 76 12.85 -8.70 -12.13
C ALA A 76 13.27 -8.32 -13.54
N SER A 77 13.02 -7.07 -13.92
CA SER A 77 13.38 -6.62 -15.25
C SER A 77 14.88 -6.58 -15.46
N GLU A 78 15.61 -6.33 -14.40
CA GLU A 78 17.05 -6.18 -14.51
C GLU A 78 17.77 -7.51 -14.64
N THR A 79 17.16 -8.56 -14.17
CA THR A 79 17.77 -9.86 -14.31
C THR A 79 17.41 -10.49 -15.62
#